data_d6c312acc8d0f94fc710ecc496c00b32
#
_entry.id   d6c312acc8d0f94fc710ecc496c00b32
#
_cell.length_a   1.000
_cell.length_b   1.000
_cell.length_c   1.000
_cell.angle_alpha   90.00
_cell.angle_beta   90.00
_cell.angle_gamma   90.00
#
_symmetry.space_group_name_H-M   'P 1'
#
loop_
_entity.id
_entity.type
_entity.pdbx_description
1 polymer ?
#
loop_
_entity_poly.entity_id
_entity_poly.type
_entity_poly.pdbx_seq_one_letter_code
_entity_poly.pdbx_strand_id
1 'polypeptide(L)'
;VTDVVGLYLDPPARAIVLSVDEKTQIQALDHTQPMLPMRPGQVERHTHDYKRHGTTSLFAALEVGTGAVTTEARERHTAADFLAFLNLLARAYPRRQIHVILDNVSTHKTPDVERWLRRHKRFHFHFTPTSASWLNQVETWFGILTRQALRRASFESVRALVAAIERFTRQ
;
A
#
# COMPACT_ATOMS: atom_id res chain seq x y z
N VAL A 1 1.69 19.85 7.51
CA VAL A 1 0.87 19.13 8.53
C VAL A 1 -0.57 19.60 8.47
N THR A 2 -0.84 20.89 8.61
CA THR A 2 -2.20 21.45 8.65
C THR A 2 -3.01 21.12 7.39
N ASP A 3 -2.40 21.16 6.21
CA ASP A 3 -3.04 20.81 4.93
C ASP A 3 -3.50 19.34 4.90
N VAL A 4 -2.63 18.39 5.27
CA VAL A 4 -2.94 16.96 5.30
C VAL A 4 -3.99 16.64 6.37
N VAL A 5 -3.87 17.20 7.57
CA VAL A 5 -4.86 17.01 8.64
C VAL A 5 -6.21 17.60 8.23
N GLY A 6 -6.23 18.76 7.58
CA GLY A 6 -7.45 19.37 7.04
C GLY A 6 -8.19 18.45 6.08
N LEU A 7 -7.47 17.77 5.18
CA LEU A 7 -8.06 16.81 4.25
C LEU A 7 -8.70 15.59 4.94
N TYR A 8 -8.17 15.17 6.08
CA TYR A 8 -8.76 14.07 6.86
C TYR A 8 -10.02 14.49 7.64
N LEU A 9 -10.03 15.71 8.18
CA LEU A 9 -11.11 16.19 9.04
C LEU A 9 -12.27 16.79 8.26
N ASP A 10 -11.96 17.50 7.17
CA ASP A 10 -12.96 18.22 6.35
C ASP A 10 -12.55 18.15 4.86
N PRO A 11 -12.75 16.98 4.21
CA PRO A 11 -12.41 16.81 2.82
C PRO A 11 -13.24 17.72 1.92
N PRO A 12 -12.69 18.26 0.81
CA PRO A 12 -13.44 19.11 -0.11
C PRO A 12 -14.68 18.40 -0.65
N ALA A 13 -15.80 19.12 -0.69
CA ALA A 13 -17.07 18.59 -1.20
C ALA A 13 -16.89 18.01 -2.63
N ARG A 14 -17.42 16.80 -2.87
CA ARG A 14 -17.33 16.07 -4.14
C ARG A 14 -15.93 15.64 -4.57
N ALA A 15 -14.92 15.76 -3.71
CA ALA A 15 -13.58 15.22 -3.93
C ALA A 15 -13.41 13.86 -3.26
N ILE A 16 -12.38 13.13 -3.71
CA ILE A 16 -11.91 11.89 -3.08
C ILE A 16 -10.57 12.19 -2.46
N VAL A 17 -10.34 11.73 -1.25
CA VAL A 17 -9.05 11.78 -0.58
C VAL A 17 -8.47 10.38 -0.54
N LEU A 18 -7.31 10.19 -1.16
CA LEU A 18 -6.56 8.95 -1.18
C LEU A 18 -5.28 9.10 -0.38
N SER A 19 -5.04 8.20 0.55
CA SER A 19 -3.74 8.02 1.20
C SER A 19 -2.98 6.95 0.42
N VAL A 20 -1.86 7.32 -0.18
CA VAL A 20 -1.10 6.48 -1.14
C VAL A 20 0.31 6.24 -0.64
N ASP A 21 0.76 5.01 -0.74
CA ASP A 21 2.13 4.61 -0.43
C ASP A 21 2.49 3.25 -1.05
N GLU A 22 3.76 2.84 -0.94
CA GLU A 22 4.22 1.53 -1.35
C GLU A 22 4.91 0.76 -0.22
N LYS A 23 4.54 -0.51 -0.07
CA LYS A 23 5.25 -1.47 0.76
C LYS A 23 6.19 -2.29 -0.11
N THR A 24 7.48 -2.03 0.04
CA THR A 24 8.52 -2.66 -0.78
C THR A 24 8.98 -4.00 -0.20
N GLN A 25 9.55 -4.86 -1.03
CA GLN A 25 10.24 -6.11 -0.65
C GLN A 25 9.41 -7.05 0.24
N ILE A 26 8.13 -7.19 -0.05
CA ILE A 26 7.29 -8.20 0.61
C ILE A 26 7.77 -9.57 0.13
N GLN A 27 8.20 -10.42 1.06
CA GLN A 27 8.80 -11.71 0.75
C GLN A 27 7.75 -12.82 0.70
N ALA A 28 7.81 -13.66 -0.33
CA ALA A 28 7.11 -14.94 -0.36
C ALA A 28 7.93 -15.96 0.44
N LEU A 29 7.55 -16.13 1.70
CA LEU A 29 8.21 -17.06 2.63
C LEU A 29 7.38 -18.34 2.73
N ASP A 30 8.04 -19.47 2.49
CA ASP A 30 7.47 -20.79 2.70
C ASP A 30 8.10 -21.41 3.95
N HIS A 31 7.26 -21.65 4.96
CA HIS A 31 7.69 -22.28 6.21
C HIS A 31 7.82 -23.78 6.00
N THR A 32 9.04 -24.32 6.14
CA THR A 32 9.35 -25.75 5.90
C THR A 32 8.71 -26.69 6.91
N GLN A 33 8.22 -26.16 8.02
CA GLN A 33 7.48 -26.94 9.04
C GLN A 33 6.17 -26.25 9.41
N PRO A 34 5.07 -27.02 9.56
CA PRO A 34 3.82 -26.46 10.04
C PRO A 34 4.01 -25.84 11.43
N MET A 35 3.43 -24.64 11.64
CA MET A 35 3.37 -24.04 12.96
C MET A 35 2.65 -24.98 13.92
N LEU A 36 3.32 -25.37 14.99
CA LEU A 36 2.69 -26.17 16.03
C LEU A 36 1.66 -25.30 16.76
N PRO A 37 0.40 -25.77 16.91
CA PRO A 37 -0.61 -25.02 17.63
C PRO A 37 -0.17 -24.77 19.08
N MET A 38 -0.51 -23.60 19.61
CA MET A 38 -0.28 -23.27 21.01
C MET A 38 -0.97 -24.33 21.90
N ARG A 39 -0.21 -24.94 22.80
CA ARG A 39 -0.76 -25.79 23.88
C ARG A 39 -0.58 -25.07 25.20
N PRO A 40 -1.49 -25.21 26.16
CA PRO A 40 -1.32 -24.66 27.50
C PRO A 40 0.03 -25.07 28.10
N GLY A 41 0.85 -24.12 28.49
CA GLY A 41 2.18 -24.33 29.07
C GLY A 41 3.35 -24.46 28.08
N GLN A 42 3.13 -24.39 26.78
CA GLN A 42 4.20 -24.37 25.76
C GLN A 42 4.22 -23.01 25.02
N VAL A 43 5.38 -22.37 25.03
CA VAL A 43 5.65 -21.18 24.24
C VAL A 43 5.63 -21.54 22.75
N GLU A 44 4.98 -20.74 21.91
CA GLU A 44 5.00 -20.89 20.45
C GLU A 44 6.46 -20.92 19.96
N ARG A 45 6.90 -22.05 19.41
CA ARG A 45 8.23 -22.19 18.83
C ARG A 45 8.13 -21.98 17.33
N HIS A 46 8.67 -20.87 16.85
CA HIS A 46 8.91 -20.67 15.43
C HIS A 46 10.26 -21.31 15.06
N THR A 47 10.23 -22.28 14.16
CA THR A 47 11.45 -22.67 13.45
C THR A 47 11.79 -21.56 12.48
N HIS A 48 13.02 -21.05 12.54
CA HIS A 48 13.50 -20.01 11.64
C HIS A 48 13.83 -20.54 10.22
N ASP A 49 13.45 -21.78 9.91
CA ASP A 49 13.65 -22.38 8.61
C ASP A 49 12.52 -22.00 7.66
N TYR A 50 12.82 -21.09 6.74
CA TYR A 50 11.93 -20.70 5.66
C TYR A 50 12.69 -20.68 4.32
N LYS A 51 11.99 -21.06 3.26
CA LYS A 51 12.46 -20.93 1.89
C LYS A 51 11.90 -19.64 1.29
N ARG A 52 12.77 -18.86 0.64
CA ARG A 52 12.37 -17.63 -0.05
C ARG A 52 12.04 -17.94 -1.49
N HIS A 53 10.86 -17.52 -1.96
CA HIS A 53 10.40 -17.70 -3.34
C HIS A 53 10.34 -16.41 -4.15
N GLY A 54 10.99 -15.35 -3.66
CA GLY A 54 11.05 -14.03 -4.29
C GLY A 54 10.34 -12.95 -3.49
N THR A 55 10.30 -11.76 -4.07
CA THR A 55 9.73 -10.55 -3.45
C THR A 55 8.79 -9.85 -4.41
N THR A 56 7.88 -9.06 -3.86
CA THR A 56 7.06 -8.11 -4.62
C THR A 56 6.98 -6.79 -3.89
N SER A 57 6.71 -5.71 -4.62
CA SER A 57 6.32 -4.41 -4.07
C SER A 57 4.82 -4.23 -4.23
N LEU A 58 4.16 -3.61 -3.26
CA LEU A 58 2.72 -3.38 -3.26
C LEU A 58 2.45 -1.89 -3.17
N PHE A 59 1.86 -1.33 -4.23
CA PHE A 59 1.26 -0.01 -4.19
C PHE A 59 -0.15 -0.13 -3.61
N ALA A 60 -0.52 0.81 -2.74
CA ALA A 60 -1.85 0.87 -2.17
C ALA A 60 -2.37 2.30 -2.08
N ALA A 61 -3.65 2.48 -2.32
CA ALA A 61 -4.40 3.71 -2.14
C ALA A 61 -5.61 3.44 -1.25
N LEU A 62 -5.61 4.02 -0.06
CA LEU A 62 -6.73 3.99 0.88
C LEU A 62 -7.63 5.19 0.64
N GLU A 63 -8.87 4.98 0.26
CA GLU A 63 -9.89 6.02 0.21
C GLU A 63 -10.35 6.36 1.63
N VAL A 64 -9.99 7.54 2.09
CA VAL A 64 -10.18 7.96 3.49
C VAL A 64 -11.66 7.97 3.89
N GLY A 65 -12.54 8.38 2.99
CA GLY A 65 -13.97 8.52 3.28
C GLY A 65 -14.73 7.18 3.40
N THR A 66 -14.29 6.15 2.71
CA THR A 66 -14.98 4.83 2.65
C THR A 66 -14.20 3.71 3.31
N GLY A 67 -12.88 3.87 3.48
CA GLY A 67 -11.99 2.81 3.91
C GLY A 67 -11.65 1.79 2.81
N ALA A 68 -12.15 1.98 1.58
CA ALA A 68 -11.83 1.11 0.46
C ALA A 68 -10.36 1.24 0.06
N VAL A 69 -9.74 0.12 -0.29
CA VAL A 69 -8.32 0.09 -0.68
C VAL A 69 -8.19 -0.45 -2.10
N THR A 70 -7.47 0.29 -2.93
CA THR A 70 -7.03 -0.16 -4.26
C THR A 70 -5.56 -0.56 -4.17
N THR A 71 -5.22 -1.74 -4.65
CA THR A 71 -3.86 -2.27 -4.59
C THR A 71 -3.36 -2.72 -5.96
N GLU A 72 -2.05 -2.64 -6.16
CA GLU A 72 -1.36 -3.21 -7.32
C GLU A 72 0.01 -3.74 -6.91
N ALA A 73 0.23 -5.05 -7.12
CA ALA A 73 1.53 -5.68 -6.91
C ALA A 73 2.42 -5.52 -8.14
N ARG A 74 3.69 -5.17 -7.92
CA ARG A 74 4.70 -5.00 -8.97
C ARG A 74 6.05 -5.55 -8.51
N GLU A 75 6.88 -5.96 -9.46
CA GLU A 75 8.24 -6.43 -9.16
C GLU A 75 9.13 -5.31 -8.61
N ARG A 76 8.88 -4.09 -9.04
CA ARG A 76 9.67 -2.90 -8.69
C ARG A 76 8.76 -1.79 -8.18
N HIS A 77 9.40 -0.75 -7.64
CA HIS A 77 8.74 0.48 -7.15
C HIS A 77 9.41 1.72 -7.75
N THR A 78 9.62 1.68 -9.06
CA THR A 78 10.20 2.81 -9.82
C THR A 78 9.16 3.90 -10.05
N ALA A 79 9.61 5.09 -10.49
CA ALA A 79 8.70 6.15 -10.90
C ALA A 79 7.74 5.73 -12.03
N ALA A 80 8.19 4.81 -12.92
CA ALA A 80 7.33 4.24 -13.97
C ALA A 80 6.23 3.35 -13.38
N ASP A 81 6.55 2.55 -12.36
CA ASP A 81 5.57 1.72 -11.65
C ASP A 81 4.57 2.58 -10.89
N PHE A 82 5.04 3.64 -10.25
CA PHE A 82 4.17 4.63 -9.59
C PHE A 82 3.21 5.31 -10.60
N LEU A 83 3.71 5.73 -11.77
CA LEU A 83 2.88 6.30 -12.82
C LEU A 83 1.82 5.31 -13.34
N ALA A 84 2.17 4.03 -13.48
CA ALA A 84 1.21 3.02 -13.86
C ALA A 84 0.11 2.86 -12.80
N PHE A 85 0.47 2.92 -11.51
CA PHE A 85 -0.51 2.91 -10.42
C PHE A 85 -1.40 4.15 -10.43
N LEU A 86 -0.84 5.35 -10.66
CA LEU A 86 -1.64 6.58 -10.84
C LEU A 86 -2.65 6.47 -12.00
N ASN A 87 -2.25 5.84 -13.10
CA ASN A 87 -3.16 5.59 -14.22
C ASN A 87 -4.29 4.60 -13.84
N LEU A 88 -4.00 3.61 -13.00
CA LEU A 88 -5.02 2.72 -12.46
C LEU A 88 -6.02 3.52 -11.62
N LEU A 89 -5.56 4.36 -10.70
CA LEU A 89 -6.41 5.24 -9.88
C LEU A 89 -7.22 6.20 -10.75
N ALA A 90 -6.63 6.75 -11.80
CA ALA A 90 -7.33 7.65 -12.74
C ALA A 90 -8.51 6.98 -13.45
N ARG A 91 -8.40 5.68 -13.72
CA ARG A 91 -9.50 4.86 -14.29
C ARG A 91 -10.53 4.45 -13.24
N ALA A 92 -10.06 4.12 -12.03
CA ALA A 92 -10.95 3.71 -10.93
C ALA A 92 -11.88 4.84 -10.47
N TYR A 93 -11.42 6.08 -10.53
CA TYR A 93 -12.17 7.27 -10.08
C TYR A 93 -12.37 8.27 -11.23
N PRO A 94 -13.18 7.96 -12.25
CA PRO A 94 -13.44 8.89 -13.35
C PRO A 94 -14.22 10.12 -12.88
N ARG A 95 -13.94 11.29 -13.45
CA ARG A 95 -14.69 12.55 -13.23
C ARG A 95 -14.70 13.11 -11.80
N ARG A 96 -13.88 12.59 -10.88
CA ARG A 96 -13.80 13.09 -9.50
C ARG A 96 -12.53 13.92 -9.34
N GLN A 97 -12.58 14.96 -8.51
CA GLN A 97 -11.38 15.61 -7.99
C GLN A 97 -10.74 14.65 -6.98
N ILE A 98 -9.43 14.47 -7.06
CA ILE A 98 -8.71 13.50 -6.25
C ILE A 98 -7.56 14.22 -5.54
N HIS A 99 -7.62 14.22 -4.23
CA HIS A 99 -6.52 14.67 -3.38
C HIS A 99 -5.72 13.45 -2.94
N VAL A 100 -4.45 13.42 -3.27
CA VAL A 100 -3.55 12.30 -2.95
C VAL A 100 -2.59 12.76 -1.86
N ILE A 101 -2.67 12.10 -0.71
CA ILE A 101 -1.72 12.25 0.40
C ILE A 101 -0.66 11.18 0.22
N LEU A 102 0.61 11.58 0.14
CA LEU A 102 1.74 10.70 -0.09
C LEU A 102 2.99 11.24 0.62
N ASP A 103 3.96 10.37 0.80
CA ASP A 103 5.22 10.74 1.41
C ASP A 103 6.11 11.58 0.45
N ASN A 104 7.10 12.24 1.03
CA ASN A 104 7.94 13.21 0.33
C ASN A 104 9.20 12.57 -0.28
N VAL A 105 9.05 11.42 -0.97
CA VAL A 105 10.17 10.73 -1.63
C VAL A 105 10.42 11.24 -3.05
N SER A 106 11.64 11.06 -3.53
CA SER A 106 12.07 11.56 -4.85
C SER A 106 11.34 10.91 -6.02
N THR A 107 10.93 9.64 -5.88
CA THR A 107 10.17 8.90 -6.90
C THR A 107 8.83 9.53 -7.24
N HIS A 108 8.23 10.26 -6.29
CA HIS A 108 6.95 10.95 -6.46
C HIS A 108 7.09 12.34 -7.11
N LYS A 109 8.31 12.81 -7.30
CA LYS A 109 8.63 14.17 -7.79
C LYS A 109 9.46 14.19 -9.08
N THR A 110 9.47 13.10 -9.81
CA THR A 110 10.20 13.04 -11.07
C THR A 110 9.56 13.92 -12.15
N PRO A 111 10.32 14.38 -13.15
CA PRO A 111 9.77 15.15 -14.27
C PRO A 111 8.60 14.46 -14.98
N ASP A 112 8.61 13.13 -15.03
CA ASP A 112 7.52 12.35 -15.64
C ASP A 112 6.24 12.41 -14.80
N VAL A 113 6.34 12.35 -13.47
CA VAL A 113 5.20 12.52 -12.55
C VAL A 113 4.64 13.94 -12.66
N GLU A 114 5.49 14.95 -12.71
CA GLU A 114 5.06 16.35 -12.91
C GLU A 114 4.35 16.55 -14.26
N ARG A 115 4.88 15.92 -15.31
CA ARG A 115 4.26 15.94 -16.65
C ARG A 115 2.89 15.25 -16.63
N TRP A 116 2.78 14.13 -15.92
CA TRP A 116 1.53 13.41 -15.74
C TRP A 116 0.49 14.28 -15.00
N LEU A 117 0.88 14.94 -13.91
CA LEU A 117 0.01 15.85 -13.13
C LEU A 117 -0.49 17.02 -13.98
N ARG A 118 0.36 17.61 -14.83
CA ARG A 118 -0.08 18.68 -15.75
C ARG A 118 -1.17 18.23 -16.71
N ARG A 119 -1.22 16.97 -17.08
CA ARG A 119 -2.26 16.36 -17.95
C ARG A 119 -3.50 15.91 -17.18
N HIS A 120 -3.35 15.62 -15.88
CA HIS A 120 -4.41 15.11 -15.01
C HIS A 120 -4.77 16.14 -13.93
N LYS A 121 -5.27 17.31 -14.35
CA LYS A 121 -5.54 18.48 -13.49
C LYS A 121 -6.51 18.23 -12.34
N ARG A 122 -7.21 17.10 -12.32
CA ARG A 122 -8.09 16.66 -11.24
C ARG A 122 -7.36 15.95 -10.10
N PHE A 123 -6.05 15.68 -10.24
CA PHE A 123 -5.18 15.12 -9.22
C PHE A 123 -4.39 16.23 -8.52
N HIS A 124 -4.47 16.25 -7.19
CA HIS A 124 -3.81 17.23 -6.34
C HIS A 124 -2.96 16.50 -5.32
N PHE A 125 -1.64 16.64 -5.38
CA PHE A 125 -0.71 15.98 -4.47
C PHE A 125 -0.47 16.83 -3.22
N HIS A 126 -0.50 16.17 -2.06
CA HIS A 126 -0.24 16.71 -0.74
C HIS A 126 0.83 15.86 -0.07
N PHE A 127 2.05 16.39 0.02
CA PHE A 127 3.16 15.64 0.59
C PHE A 127 3.15 15.74 2.11
N THR A 128 3.33 14.61 2.79
CA THR A 128 3.58 14.60 4.23
C THR A 128 4.97 15.17 4.52
N PRO A 129 5.17 15.83 5.66
CA PRO A 129 6.50 16.29 6.07
C PRO A 129 7.48 15.12 6.18
N THR A 130 8.76 15.39 5.95
CA THR A 130 9.82 14.41 6.19
C THR A 130 9.73 13.86 7.61
N SER A 131 9.84 12.56 7.78
CA SER A 131 9.71 11.84 9.07
C SER A 131 8.32 11.89 9.70
N ALA A 132 7.28 12.20 8.94
CA ALA A 132 5.89 12.19 9.41
C ALA A 132 5.03 11.15 8.67
N SER A 133 5.59 9.98 8.38
CA SER A 133 4.89 8.86 7.72
C SER A 133 3.62 8.41 8.46
N TRP A 134 3.56 8.60 9.79
CA TRP A 134 2.38 8.35 10.61
C TRP A 134 1.15 9.15 10.17
N LEU A 135 1.32 10.27 9.45
CA LEU A 135 0.23 11.01 8.84
C LEU A 135 -0.34 10.32 7.59
N ASN A 136 0.37 9.35 7.02
CA ASN A 136 -0.11 8.60 5.86
C ASN A 136 -0.90 7.38 6.33
N GLN A 137 -2.24 7.47 6.31
CA GLN A 137 -3.12 6.45 6.89
C GLN A 137 -3.00 5.07 6.24
N VAL A 138 -2.58 4.98 4.99
CA VAL A 138 -2.35 3.68 4.32
C VAL A 138 -1.26 2.84 5.01
N GLU A 139 -0.34 3.45 5.73
CA GLU A 139 0.65 2.75 6.56
C GLU A 139 -0.01 1.91 7.66
N THR A 140 -1.08 2.42 8.26
CA THR A 140 -1.87 1.64 9.22
C THR A 140 -2.48 0.41 8.55
N TRP A 141 -3.01 0.55 7.34
CA TRP A 141 -3.53 -0.57 6.56
C TRP A 141 -2.44 -1.59 6.23
N PHE A 142 -1.23 -1.17 5.82
CA PHE A 142 -0.09 -2.08 5.64
C PHE A 142 0.26 -2.85 6.91
N GLY A 143 0.16 -2.20 8.08
CA GLY A 143 0.32 -2.86 9.37
C GLY A 143 -0.72 -3.95 9.61
N ILE A 144 -1.99 -3.70 9.28
CA ILE A 144 -3.09 -4.67 9.40
C ILE A 144 -2.88 -5.84 8.43
N LEU A 145 -2.60 -5.56 7.15
CA LEU A 145 -2.27 -6.56 6.14
C LEU A 145 -1.14 -7.49 6.61
N THR A 146 -0.06 -6.89 7.12
CA THR A 146 1.09 -7.67 7.61
C THR A 146 0.70 -8.61 8.74
N ARG A 147 -0.04 -8.12 9.73
CA ARG A 147 -0.43 -8.93 10.90
C ARG A 147 -1.44 -10.01 10.56
N GLN A 148 -2.40 -9.72 9.70
CA GLN A 148 -3.55 -10.61 9.46
C GLN A 148 -3.33 -11.57 8.29
N ALA A 149 -2.63 -11.13 7.23
CA ALA A 149 -2.51 -11.90 6.00
C ALA A 149 -1.09 -12.42 5.71
N LEU A 150 -0.03 -11.74 6.20
CA LEU A 150 1.34 -12.06 5.77
C LEU A 150 2.14 -12.77 6.85
N ARG A 151 2.10 -12.30 8.10
CA ARG A 151 3.04 -12.71 9.16
C ARG A 151 3.03 -14.20 9.50
N ARG A 152 1.87 -14.86 9.39
CA ARG A 152 1.68 -16.28 9.75
C ARG A 152 1.38 -17.18 8.55
N ALA A 153 1.39 -16.62 7.35
CA ALA A 153 1.10 -17.35 6.13
C ALA A 153 2.37 -17.94 5.52
N SER A 154 2.23 -19.04 4.80
CA SER A 154 3.26 -19.67 4.00
C SER A 154 2.94 -19.48 2.53
N PHE A 155 3.94 -19.08 1.73
CA PHE A 155 3.75 -18.77 0.32
C PHE A 155 4.79 -19.52 -0.52
N GLU A 156 4.35 -20.47 -1.30
CA GLU A 156 5.18 -21.26 -2.20
C GLU A 156 5.65 -20.48 -3.46
N SER A 157 5.12 -19.28 -3.68
CA SER A 157 5.47 -18.42 -4.81
C SER A 157 5.04 -16.98 -4.57
N VAL A 158 5.64 -16.04 -5.32
CA VAL A 158 5.19 -14.64 -5.37
C VAL A 158 3.73 -14.55 -5.84
N ARG A 159 3.31 -15.40 -6.77
CA ARG A 159 1.93 -15.47 -7.24
C ARG A 159 0.95 -15.81 -6.12
N ALA A 160 1.30 -16.78 -5.27
CA ALA A 160 0.47 -17.16 -4.11
C ALA A 160 0.37 -16.01 -3.09
N LEU A 161 1.49 -15.31 -2.85
CA LEU A 161 1.54 -14.11 -2.02
C LEU A 161 0.62 -13.01 -2.56
N VAL A 162 0.73 -12.66 -3.84
CA VAL A 162 -0.11 -11.63 -4.49
C VAL A 162 -1.59 -11.99 -4.41
N ALA A 163 -1.95 -13.25 -4.68
CA ALA A 163 -3.32 -13.73 -4.57
C ALA A 163 -3.89 -13.61 -3.13
N ALA A 164 -3.06 -13.83 -2.12
CA ALA A 164 -3.46 -13.64 -0.71
C ALA A 164 -3.69 -12.15 -0.39
N ILE A 165 -2.83 -11.26 -0.87
CA ILE A 165 -2.99 -9.81 -0.71
C ILE A 165 -4.28 -9.33 -1.38
N GLU A 166 -4.55 -9.77 -2.61
CA GLU A 166 -5.77 -9.41 -3.33
C GLU A 166 -7.04 -9.90 -2.64
N ARG A 167 -7.03 -11.11 -2.08
CA ARG A 167 -8.18 -11.62 -1.29
C ARG A 167 -8.42 -10.76 -0.05
N PHE A 168 -7.34 -10.40 0.66
CA PHE A 168 -7.43 -9.54 1.83
C PHE A 168 -7.97 -8.15 1.50
N THR A 169 -7.54 -7.57 0.38
CA THR A 169 -7.97 -6.23 -0.07
C THR A 169 -9.46 -6.17 -0.42
N ARG A 170 -10.07 -7.32 -0.82
CA ARG A 170 -11.49 -7.40 -1.20
C ARG A 170 -12.46 -7.61 -0.04
N GLN A 171 -11.97 -7.83 1.18
CA GLN A 171 -12.77 -7.99 2.40
C GLN A 171 -13.11 -6.66 3.03
#